data_284cb394f0242fa3c782f9d337602314
#
_entry.id   284cb394f0242fa3c782f9d337602314
#
_cell.length_a   1.000
_cell.length_b   1.000
_cell.length_c   1.000
_cell.angle_alpha   90.00
_cell.angle_beta   90.00
_cell.angle_gamma   90.00
#
_symmetry.space_group_name_H-M   'P 1'
#
loop_
_entity.id
_entity.type
_entity.pdbx_description
1 polymer ?
#
loop_
_entity_poly.entity_id
_entity_poly.type
_entity_poly.pdbx_seq_one_letter_code
_entity_poly.pdbx_strand_id
1 'polypeptide(L)'
;MKGSLIIVTFFALGIVFALFSASNAGLAEFTHLVTHSSFSYYALCALMFCVGISIGCDAEILRSFKRVNPRLMLLPVMTIVGTLAGTTAASALLADRQLTDCLAIGSGFGYYSLSSIFITEMRGPELGTIALLANIMREILTLLLAPLLARWFGKLAPI
;
A
#
# COMPACT_ATOMS: atom_id res chain seq x y z
N MET A 1 -16.91 -1.41 -11.24
CA MET A 1 -17.89 -1.32 -10.15
C MET A 1 -18.14 -2.66 -9.43
N LYS A 2 -18.31 -3.82 -10.12
CA LYS A 2 -18.55 -5.12 -9.43
C LYS A 2 -17.39 -5.56 -8.53
N GLY A 3 -16.15 -5.41 -8.95
CA GLY A 3 -14.98 -5.79 -8.15
C GLY A 3 -14.81 -4.97 -6.87
N SER A 4 -15.01 -3.66 -6.94
CA SER A 4 -14.91 -2.79 -5.76
C SER A 4 -16.00 -3.10 -4.72
N LEU A 5 -17.22 -3.45 -5.20
CA LEU A 5 -18.31 -3.84 -4.31
C LEU A 5 -17.98 -5.14 -3.56
N ILE A 6 -17.39 -6.12 -4.26
CA ILE A 6 -16.96 -7.38 -3.65
C ILE A 6 -15.93 -7.13 -2.54
N ILE A 7 -14.91 -6.30 -2.80
CA ILE A 7 -13.88 -5.97 -1.80
C ILE A 7 -14.50 -5.32 -0.57
N VAL A 8 -15.38 -4.33 -0.75
CA VAL A 8 -16.08 -3.64 0.36
C VAL A 8 -16.94 -4.62 1.15
N THR A 9 -17.63 -5.55 0.46
CA THR A 9 -18.47 -6.56 1.12
C THR A 9 -17.63 -7.50 1.98
N PHE A 10 -16.49 -8.01 1.47
CA PHE A 10 -15.60 -8.86 2.24
C PHE A 10 -14.97 -8.12 3.42
N PHE A 11 -14.63 -6.85 3.26
CA PHE A 11 -14.13 -6.01 4.35
C PHE A 11 -15.18 -5.83 5.46
N ALA A 12 -16.42 -5.51 5.09
CA ALA A 12 -17.52 -5.36 6.05
C ALA A 12 -17.82 -6.69 6.77
N LEU A 13 -17.84 -7.81 6.02
CA LEU A 13 -17.99 -9.15 6.61
C LEU A 13 -16.86 -9.47 7.61
N GLY A 14 -15.63 -9.09 7.32
CA GLY A 14 -14.49 -9.27 8.23
C GLY A 14 -14.68 -8.50 9.54
N ILE A 15 -15.15 -7.26 9.48
CA ILE A 15 -15.46 -6.45 10.68
C ILE A 15 -16.58 -7.10 11.50
N VAL A 16 -17.69 -7.48 10.85
CA VAL A 16 -18.82 -8.13 11.52
C VAL A 16 -18.37 -9.45 12.17
N PHE A 17 -17.57 -10.24 11.47
CA PHE A 17 -17.04 -11.49 12.00
C PHE A 17 -16.12 -11.26 13.22
N ALA A 18 -15.27 -10.25 13.19
CA ALA A 18 -14.40 -9.88 14.31
C ALA A 18 -15.21 -9.47 15.54
N LEU A 19 -16.25 -8.64 15.36
CA LEU A 19 -17.15 -8.22 16.44
C LEU A 19 -17.92 -9.42 17.03
N PHE A 20 -18.39 -10.33 16.19
CA PHE A 20 -19.10 -11.54 16.63
C PHE A 20 -18.18 -12.52 17.35
N SER A 21 -16.92 -12.63 16.90
CA SER A 21 -15.90 -13.45 17.53
C SER A 21 -15.51 -12.95 18.93
N ALA A 22 -15.53 -11.63 19.15
CA ALA A 22 -15.24 -11.04 20.46
C ALA A 22 -16.25 -11.47 21.55
N SER A 23 -17.48 -11.85 21.15
CA SER A 23 -18.51 -12.33 22.08
C SER A 23 -18.52 -13.84 22.32
N ASN A 24 -17.75 -14.65 21.55
CA ASN A 24 -17.75 -16.11 21.62
C ASN A 24 -16.33 -16.65 21.81
N ALA A 25 -16.05 -17.23 22.99
CA ALA A 25 -14.72 -17.72 23.37
C ALA A 25 -14.12 -18.77 22.40
N GLY A 26 -14.94 -19.64 21.82
CA GLY A 26 -14.47 -20.66 20.87
C GLY A 26 -14.07 -20.09 19.49
N LEU A 27 -14.74 -18.99 19.06
CA LEU A 27 -14.39 -18.27 17.84
C LEU A 27 -13.19 -17.31 18.05
N ALA A 28 -12.99 -16.84 19.28
CA ALA A 28 -11.87 -15.96 19.60
C ALA A 28 -10.52 -16.65 19.37
N GLU A 29 -10.41 -17.94 19.71
CA GLU A 29 -9.19 -18.73 19.49
C GLU A 29 -8.89 -18.92 18.00
N PHE A 30 -9.91 -19.20 17.19
CA PHE A 30 -9.78 -19.28 15.73
C PHE A 30 -9.41 -17.93 15.12
N THR A 31 -10.03 -16.86 15.59
CA THR A 31 -9.72 -15.48 15.11
C THR A 31 -8.28 -15.13 15.47
N HIS A 32 -7.82 -15.46 16.66
CA HIS A 32 -6.45 -15.20 17.08
C HIS A 32 -5.44 -15.99 16.20
N LEU A 33 -5.76 -17.21 15.81
CA LEU A 33 -4.93 -18.02 14.91
C LEU A 33 -4.84 -17.39 13.52
N VAL A 34 -5.99 -16.96 12.96
CA VAL A 34 -6.05 -16.35 11.63
C VAL A 34 -5.46 -14.94 11.61
N THR A 35 -5.59 -14.19 12.70
CA THR A 35 -5.03 -12.83 12.85
C THR A 35 -3.56 -12.85 13.26
N HIS A 36 -2.99 -14.05 13.52
CA HIS A 36 -1.57 -14.16 13.82
C HIS A 36 -0.74 -13.58 12.65
N SER A 37 0.23 -12.73 12.97
CA SER A 37 1.03 -11.99 11.97
C SER A 37 1.66 -12.90 10.92
N SER A 38 2.11 -14.09 11.32
CA SER A 38 2.69 -15.07 10.40
C SER A 38 1.71 -15.55 9.32
N PHE A 39 0.43 -15.76 9.64
CA PHE A 39 -0.57 -16.18 8.65
C PHE A 39 -0.84 -15.07 7.62
N SER A 40 -1.01 -13.83 8.08
CA SER A 40 -1.17 -12.67 7.20
C SER A 40 0.04 -12.48 6.29
N TYR A 41 1.24 -12.67 6.81
CA TYR A 41 2.48 -12.60 6.04
C TYR A 41 2.51 -13.65 4.92
N TYR A 42 2.23 -14.92 5.22
CA TYR A 42 2.21 -15.99 4.20
C TYR A 42 1.10 -15.77 3.16
N ALA A 43 -0.07 -15.31 3.58
CA ALA A 43 -1.16 -14.96 2.66
C ALA A 43 -0.75 -13.85 1.69
N LEU A 44 -0.04 -12.83 2.18
CA LEU A 44 0.50 -11.76 1.34
C LEU A 44 1.59 -12.25 0.39
N CYS A 45 2.48 -13.13 0.86
CA CYS A 45 3.49 -13.74 0.00
C CYS A 45 2.84 -14.56 -1.12
N ALA A 46 1.82 -15.35 -0.80
CA ALA A 46 1.06 -16.12 -1.78
C ALA A 46 0.36 -15.20 -2.79
N LEU A 47 -0.23 -14.11 -2.34
CA LEU A 47 -0.86 -13.11 -3.21
C LEU A 47 0.17 -12.48 -4.16
N MET A 48 1.34 -12.08 -3.65
CA MET A 48 2.42 -11.52 -4.48
C MET A 48 2.93 -12.54 -5.51
N PHE A 49 3.04 -13.80 -5.13
CA PHE A 49 3.41 -14.88 -6.04
C PHE A 49 2.36 -15.07 -7.15
N CYS A 50 1.07 -15.09 -6.82
CA CYS A 50 -0.01 -15.16 -7.80
C CYS A 50 -0.03 -13.97 -8.76
N VAL A 51 0.21 -12.76 -8.25
CA VAL A 51 0.34 -11.56 -9.10
C VAL A 51 1.54 -11.68 -10.04
N GLY A 52 2.68 -12.18 -9.54
CA GLY A 52 3.88 -12.44 -10.35
C GLY A 52 3.60 -13.43 -11.49
N ILE A 53 2.91 -14.53 -11.21
CA ILE A 53 2.48 -15.50 -12.23
C ILE A 53 1.56 -14.84 -13.25
N SER A 54 0.56 -14.08 -12.79
CA SER A 54 -0.40 -13.42 -13.67
C SER A 54 0.28 -12.48 -14.67
N ILE A 55 1.22 -11.67 -14.19
CA ILE A 55 2.00 -10.76 -15.04
C ILE A 55 2.95 -11.54 -15.96
N GLY A 56 3.61 -12.57 -15.45
CA GLY A 56 4.56 -13.38 -16.22
C GLY A 56 3.94 -14.22 -17.31
N CYS A 57 2.68 -14.66 -17.13
CA CYS A 57 1.93 -15.41 -18.13
C CYS A 57 1.29 -14.52 -19.23
N ASP A 58 1.19 -13.23 -19.00
CA ASP A 58 0.62 -12.29 -19.97
C ASP A 58 1.68 -11.79 -20.96
N ALA A 59 1.69 -12.44 -22.13
CA ALA A 59 2.62 -12.09 -23.20
C ALA A 59 2.40 -10.66 -23.75
N GLU A 60 1.20 -10.09 -23.59
CA GLU A 60 0.89 -8.74 -24.04
C GLU A 60 1.49 -7.70 -23.09
N ILE A 61 1.42 -7.93 -21.77
CA ILE A 61 2.09 -7.11 -20.76
C ILE A 61 3.61 -7.12 -21.02
N LEU A 62 4.22 -8.30 -21.21
CA LEU A 62 5.65 -8.44 -21.47
C LEU A 62 6.11 -7.75 -22.76
N ARG A 63 5.31 -7.82 -23.83
CA ARG A 63 5.57 -7.12 -25.09
C ARG A 63 5.42 -5.61 -24.93
N SER A 64 4.41 -5.16 -24.19
CA SER A 64 4.19 -3.75 -23.89
C SER A 64 5.38 -3.16 -23.14
N PHE A 65 5.94 -3.90 -22.19
CA PHE A 65 7.17 -3.49 -21.45
C PHE A 65 8.34 -3.23 -22.38
N LYS A 66 8.52 -4.04 -23.44
CA LYS A 66 9.59 -3.85 -24.44
C LYS A 66 9.35 -2.65 -25.38
N ARG A 67 8.11 -2.20 -25.49
CA ARG A 67 7.71 -1.06 -26.35
C ARG A 67 7.60 0.25 -25.59
N VAL A 68 7.70 0.21 -24.26
CA VAL A 68 7.62 1.41 -23.43
C VAL A 68 8.78 2.35 -23.77
N ASN A 69 8.46 3.61 -24.01
CA ASN A 69 9.45 4.65 -24.25
C ASN A 69 10.38 4.75 -23.02
N PRO A 70 11.72 4.74 -23.21
CA PRO A 70 12.67 4.84 -22.10
C PRO A 70 12.42 6.02 -21.15
N ARG A 71 11.85 7.11 -21.66
CA ARG A 71 11.48 8.27 -20.85
C ARG A 71 10.36 7.96 -19.83
N LEU A 72 9.44 7.03 -20.17
CA LEU A 72 8.40 6.60 -19.24
C LEU A 72 8.95 5.67 -18.15
N MET A 73 10.02 4.94 -18.42
CA MET A 73 10.70 4.14 -17.39
C MET A 73 11.40 5.00 -16.34
N LEU A 74 11.66 6.27 -16.65
CA LEU A 74 12.21 7.23 -15.68
C LEU A 74 11.19 7.66 -14.62
N LEU A 75 9.88 7.57 -14.91
CA LEU A 75 8.82 7.99 -13.98
C LEU A 75 8.86 7.25 -12.64
N PRO A 76 8.92 5.90 -12.58
CA PRO A 76 9.05 5.20 -11.30
C PRO A 76 10.30 5.62 -10.52
N VAL A 77 11.42 5.80 -11.21
CA VAL A 77 12.68 6.23 -10.59
C VAL A 77 12.54 7.63 -9.97
N MET A 78 11.97 8.57 -10.74
CA MET A 78 11.73 9.93 -10.25
C MET A 78 10.72 9.96 -9.09
N THR A 79 9.71 9.09 -9.12
CA THR A 79 8.76 8.95 -8.01
C THR A 79 9.46 8.44 -6.75
N ILE A 80 10.32 7.44 -6.86
CA ILE A 80 11.10 6.91 -5.73
C ILE A 80 12.00 8.02 -5.16
N VAL A 81 12.80 8.65 -5.99
CA VAL A 81 13.73 9.71 -5.57
C VAL A 81 12.97 10.90 -4.95
N GLY A 82 11.88 11.34 -5.59
CA GLY A 82 11.05 12.43 -5.09
C GLY A 82 10.39 12.12 -3.75
N THR A 83 9.89 10.90 -3.58
CA THR A 83 9.30 10.48 -2.30
C THR A 83 10.35 10.38 -1.19
N LEU A 84 11.51 9.79 -1.45
CA LEU A 84 12.59 9.70 -0.47
C LEU A 84 13.13 11.09 -0.10
N ALA A 85 13.30 11.98 -1.06
CA ALA A 85 13.70 13.36 -0.79
C ALA A 85 12.63 14.12 0.01
N GLY A 86 11.35 13.97 -0.35
CA GLY A 86 10.24 14.58 0.37
C GLY A 86 10.09 14.07 1.80
N THR A 87 10.23 12.77 2.03
CA THR A 87 10.16 12.19 3.38
C THR A 87 11.37 12.57 4.22
N THR A 88 12.56 12.71 3.62
CA THR A 88 13.74 13.21 4.31
C THR A 88 13.56 14.68 4.73
N ALA A 89 13.02 15.52 3.86
CA ALA A 89 12.69 16.91 4.19
C ALA A 89 11.60 16.99 5.28
N ALA A 90 10.57 16.13 5.22
CA ALA A 90 9.54 16.04 6.24
C ALA A 90 10.10 15.58 7.60
N SER A 91 11.06 14.68 7.63
CA SER A 91 11.70 14.23 8.88
C SER A 91 12.46 15.35 9.60
N ALA A 92 12.99 16.32 8.85
CA ALA A 92 13.63 17.48 9.44
C ALA A 92 12.64 18.41 10.18
N LEU A 93 11.35 18.36 9.80
CA LEU A 93 10.27 19.08 10.49
C LEU A 93 9.73 18.30 11.70
N LEU A 94 9.91 16.99 11.72
CA LEU A 94 9.44 16.07 12.76
C LEU A 94 10.62 15.71 13.68
N ALA A 95 11.01 16.63 14.56
CA ALA A 95 12.18 16.50 15.44
C ALA A 95 12.16 15.26 16.36
N ASP A 96 10.97 14.72 16.66
CA ASP A 96 10.77 13.60 17.59
C ASP A 96 10.84 12.20 16.92
N ARG A 97 10.98 12.12 15.60
CA ARG A 97 10.97 10.84 14.87
C ARG A 97 12.28 10.59 14.13
N GLN A 98 12.73 9.32 14.17
CA GLN A 98 13.94 8.94 13.46
C GLN A 98 13.74 9.04 11.95
N LEU A 99 14.76 9.47 11.23
CA LEU A 99 14.77 9.53 9.77
C LEU A 99 14.39 8.19 9.13
N THR A 100 14.87 7.09 9.72
CA THR A 100 14.57 5.73 9.24
C THR A 100 13.08 5.41 9.28
N ASP A 101 12.36 5.87 10.30
CA ASP A 101 10.92 5.64 10.44
C ASP A 101 10.13 6.47 9.42
N CYS A 102 10.52 7.70 9.18
CA CYS A 102 9.93 8.55 8.15
C CYS A 102 10.16 7.97 6.75
N LEU A 103 11.35 7.47 6.45
CA LEU A 103 11.66 6.81 5.18
C LEU A 103 10.88 5.52 5.01
N ALA A 104 10.73 4.70 6.07
CA ALA A 104 9.93 3.48 6.05
C ALA A 104 8.45 3.79 5.74
N ILE A 105 7.88 4.81 6.38
CA ILE A 105 6.50 5.27 6.11
C ILE A 105 6.35 5.73 4.66
N GLY A 106 7.28 6.54 4.16
CA GLY A 106 7.27 7.06 2.80
C GLY A 106 7.48 6.00 1.72
N SER A 107 8.19 4.91 2.03
CA SER A 107 8.50 3.84 1.06
C SER A 107 7.32 2.91 0.71
N GLY A 108 6.16 3.08 1.31
CA GLY A 108 4.96 2.28 1.04
C GLY A 108 4.29 2.55 -0.32
N PHE A 109 5.05 2.75 -1.38
CA PHE A 109 4.65 3.28 -2.69
C PHE A 109 3.30 2.79 -3.23
N GLY A 110 3.21 1.58 -3.68
CA GLY A 110 2.03 1.05 -4.38
C GLY A 110 1.20 0.09 -3.54
N TYR A 111 1.77 -0.45 -2.47
CA TYR A 111 1.10 -1.44 -1.63
C TYR A 111 1.29 -1.14 -0.14
N TYR A 112 0.68 -0.03 0.26
CA TYR A 112 0.81 0.54 1.60
C TYR A 112 0.31 -0.37 2.73
N SER A 113 -0.69 -1.23 2.48
CA SER A 113 -1.17 -2.19 3.47
C SER A 113 -0.11 -3.24 3.82
N LEU A 114 0.64 -3.73 2.83
CA LEU A 114 1.77 -4.62 3.06
C LEU A 114 2.89 -3.91 3.84
N SER A 115 3.25 -2.70 3.41
CA SER A 115 4.25 -1.89 4.10
C SER A 115 3.88 -1.62 5.55
N SER A 116 2.62 -1.30 5.84
CA SER A 116 2.16 -1.04 7.21
C SER A 116 2.25 -2.28 8.10
N ILE A 117 1.98 -3.49 7.57
CA ILE A 117 2.13 -4.75 8.30
C ILE A 117 3.59 -4.99 8.68
N PHE A 118 4.52 -4.84 7.73
CA PHE A 118 5.95 -4.98 8.02
C PHE A 118 6.44 -3.96 9.06
N ILE A 119 6.00 -2.72 8.94
CA ILE A 119 6.35 -1.67 9.91
C ILE A 119 5.77 -2.00 11.29
N THR A 120 4.54 -2.53 11.35
CA THR A 120 3.92 -2.97 12.60
C THR A 120 4.74 -4.08 13.28
N GLU A 121 5.19 -5.06 12.52
CA GLU A 121 6.00 -6.16 13.05
C GLU A 121 7.39 -5.73 13.52
N MET A 122 8.02 -4.81 12.79
CA MET A 122 9.40 -4.40 13.07
C MET A 122 9.51 -3.23 14.08
N ARG A 123 8.54 -2.36 14.13
CA ARG A 123 8.60 -1.07 14.87
C ARG A 123 7.40 -0.80 15.78
N GLY A 124 6.43 -1.71 15.77
CA GLY A 124 5.24 -1.65 16.60
C GLY A 124 4.00 -1.09 15.91
N PRO A 125 2.82 -1.30 16.52
CA PRO A 125 1.52 -1.00 15.92
C PRO A 125 1.27 0.50 15.71
N GLU A 126 1.86 1.35 16.53
CA GLU A 126 1.74 2.80 16.41
C GLU A 126 2.29 3.28 15.06
N LEU A 127 3.54 2.90 14.75
CA LEU A 127 4.19 3.33 13.52
C LEU A 127 3.54 2.71 12.28
N GLY A 128 3.10 1.45 12.37
CA GLY A 128 2.36 0.78 11.30
C GLY A 128 1.04 1.46 10.99
N THR A 129 0.30 1.91 12.01
CA THR A 129 -0.96 2.66 11.84
C THR A 129 -0.70 4.03 11.21
N ILE A 130 0.33 4.74 11.65
CA ILE A 130 0.74 6.01 11.05
C ILE A 130 1.10 5.83 9.58
N ALA A 131 1.85 4.77 9.25
CA ALA A 131 2.21 4.44 7.88
C ALA A 131 0.98 4.19 7.00
N LEU A 132 0.00 3.42 7.51
CA LEU A 132 -1.25 3.15 6.80
C LEU A 132 -2.02 4.44 6.53
N LEU A 133 -2.25 5.25 7.56
CA LEU A 133 -2.99 6.52 7.45
C LEU A 133 -2.29 7.52 6.52
N ALA A 134 -0.98 7.69 6.65
CA ALA A 134 -0.21 8.60 5.80
C ALA A 134 -0.29 8.21 4.32
N ASN A 135 -0.24 6.92 4.02
CA ASN A 135 -0.35 6.45 2.64
C ASN A 135 -1.77 6.56 2.08
N ILE A 136 -2.82 6.31 2.89
CA ILE A 136 -4.23 6.55 2.50
C ILE A 136 -4.44 8.04 2.23
N MET A 137 -3.96 8.94 3.10
CA MET A 137 -4.05 10.38 2.89
C MET A 137 -3.36 10.81 1.60
N ARG A 138 -2.18 10.27 1.32
CA ARG A 138 -1.46 10.52 0.06
C ARG A 138 -2.28 10.11 -1.15
N GLU A 139 -2.93 8.95 -1.10
CA GLU A 139 -3.79 8.46 -2.19
C GLU A 139 -5.00 9.37 -2.40
N ILE A 140 -5.70 9.74 -1.35
CA ILE A 140 -6.83 10.67 -1.41
C ILE A 140 -6.40 12.02 -1.99
N LEU A 141 -5.31 12.59 -1.49
CA LEU A 141 -4.78 13.85 -2.01
C LEU A 141 -4.40 13.76 -3.48
N THR A 142 -3.77 12.66 -3.89
CA THR A 142 -3.40 12.44 -5.29
C THR A 142 -4.64 12.37 -6.18
N LEU A 143 -5.69 11.65 -5.77
CA LEU A 143 -6.94 11.56 -6.51
C LEU A 143 -7.65 12.92 -6.63
N LEU A 144 -7.67 13.70 -5.56
CA LEU A 144 -8.29 15.03 -5.55
C LEU A 144 -7.49 16.05 -6.38
N LEU A 145 -6.17 15.98 -6.34
CA LEU A 145 -5.30 16.91 -7.04
C LEU A 145 -5.03 16.50 -8.50
N ALA A 146 -5.21 15.24 -8.87
CA ALA A 146 -4.96 14.75 -10.23
C ALA A 146 -5.64 15.58 -11.32
N PRO A 147 -6.95 15.91 -11.25
CA PRO A 147 -7.59 16.73 -12.26
C PRO A 147 -7.05 18.16 -12.31
N LEU A 148 -6.62 18.72 -11.18
CA LEU A 148 -6.02 20.04 -11.11
C LEU A 148 -4.62 20.05 -11.75
N LEU A 149 -3.80 19.05 -11.40
CA LEU A 149 -2.46 18.86 -11.98
C LEU A 149 -2.53 18.61 -13.49
N ALA A 150 -3.51 17.82 -13.96
CA ALA A 150 -3.74 17.59 -15.39
C ALA A 150 -4.04 18.89 -16.16
N ARG A 151 -4.77 19.83 -15.55
CA ARG A 151 -5.06 21.14 -16.14
C ARG A 151 -3.84 22.03 -16.23
N TRP A 152 -2.91 21.95 -15.26
CA TRP A 152 -1.73 22.82 -15.17
C TRP A 152 -0.52 22.27 -15.93
N PHE A 153 -0.31 20.95 -15.89
CA PHE A 153 0.87 20.30 -16.47
C PHE A 153 0.58 19.52 -17.76
N GLY A 154 -0.66 19.57 -18.26
CA GLY A 154 -1.05 18.90 -19.49
C GLY A 154 -1.29 17.40 -19.37
N LYS A 155 -1.39 16.72 -20.51
CA LYS A 155 -1.85 15.31 -20.60
C LYS A 155 -0.93 14.27 -19.92
N LEU A 156 0.28 14.63 -19.53
CA LEU A 156 1.26 13.72 -18.90
C LEU A 156 1.28 13.79 -17.37
N ALA A 157 0.58 14.75 -16.79
CA ALA A 157 0.61 14.96 -15.34
C ALA A 157 -0.12 13.91 -14.49
N PRO A 158 -1.17 13.22 -14.96
CA PRO A 158 -1.92 12.25 -14.16
C PRO A 158 -1.52 10.78 -14.37
N ILE A 159 -0.39 10.49 -14.99
CA ILE A 159 0.05 9.12 -15.21
C ILE A 159 0.78 8.58 -13.98
#